data_835a618c9d52f7cbf43ddbcb5606fc5c
#
_entry.id   835a618c9d52f7cbf43ddbcb5606fc5c
#
_cell.length_a   1.000
_cell.length_b   1.000
_cell.length_c   1.000
_cell.angle_alpha   90.00
_cell.angle_beta   90.00
_cell.angle_gamma   90.00
#
_symmetry.space_group_name_H-M   'P 1'
#
loop_
_entity.id
_entity.type
_entity.pdbx_description
1 polymer ?
#
loop_
_entity_poly.entity_id
_entity_poly.type
_entity_poly.pdbx_seq_one_letter_code
_entity_poly.pdbx_strand_id
1 'polypeptide(L)'
;MLKQFADLIITDNPDEITPSKETLISGYILAMYCEKGIIQFSINDQQFQAGEGDLILCSPRKLVGLYMRSPDLQSKIICASERLFDDVLTSVLHLDSHWWQKFNYIIQNPVVHLSEYQNKLFQAYFNLMTIYMEDNNNLYRQRIIKLTAQSLAVELLHEVSGLIPEDMVSAETTVAENSRKGQLFKQFVTLLSRPDNTNRSVRAFAEQLRVSPKYLSAVCKAKSGRTAMDLITEATVRNISYYLSQTELSVKEIAFKLHFPDVSFFCKYTKKHLGKAPLEFRSESYVRTQS
;
A
#
# COMPACT_ATOMS: atom_id res chain seq x y z
N MET A 1 -19.70 -5.53 12.58
CA MET A 1 -18.93 -6.40 13.51
C MET A 1 -17.49 -6.51 12.98
N LEU A 2 -16.51 -6.10 13.76
CA LEU A 2 -15.10 -6.10 13.40
C LEU A 2 -14.59 -7.50 13.11
N LYS A 3 -14.06 -7.73 11.91
CA LYS A 3 -13.35 -8.95 11.56
C LYS A 3 -11.92 -8.58 11.23
N GLN A 4 -10.97 -9.12 11.98
CA GLN A 4 -9.55 -8.90 11.77
C GLN A 4 -8.87 -10.22 11.44
N PHE A 5 -8.11 -10.22 10.37
CA PHE A 5 -7.31 -11.36 9.97
C PHE A 5 -5.97 -10.89 9.41
N ALA A 6 -4.89 -11.21 10.12
CA ALA A 6 -3.53 -10.81 9.77
C ALA A 6 -3.43 -9.29 9.45
N ASP A 7 -3.29 -8.96 8.17
CA ASP A 7 -3.04 -7.62 7.65
C ASP A 7 -4.31 -6.93 7.11
N LEU A 8 -5.51 -7.51 7.35
CA LEU A 8 -6.79 -7.03 6.84
C LEU A 8 -7.80 -6.88 7.98
N ILE A 9 -8.52 -5.76 7.99
CA ILE A 9 -9.66 -5.50 8.88
C ILE A 9 -10.87 -5.20 8.00
N ILE A 10 -12.00 -5.82 8.30
CA ILE A 10 -13.29 -5.56 7.65
C ILE A 10 -14.32 -5.27 8.71
N THR A 11 -15.09 -4.22 8.53
CA THR A 11 -16.19 -3.84 9.40
C THR A 11 -17.23 -3.01 8.66
N ASP A 12 -18.44 -3.00 9.17
CA ASP A 12 -19.53 -2.10 8.77
C ASP A 12 -19.73 -0.92 9.75
N ASN A 13 -18.94 -0.90 10.84
CA ASN A 13 -19.02 0.12 11.88
C ASN A 13 -17.76 0.98 11.95
N PRO A 14 -17.84 2.29 11.61
CA PRO A 14 -16.71 3.20 11.68
C PRO A 14 -16.08 3.33 13.08
N ASP A 15 -16.86 3.15 14.15
CA ASP A 15 -16.35 3.25 15.54
C ASP A 15 -15.33 2.17 15.86
N GLU A 16 -15.39 1.03 15.18
CA GLU A 16 -14.47 -0.08 15.41
C GLU A 16 -13.07 0.18 14.86
N ILE A 17 -12.90 1.15 13.96
CA ILE A 17 -11.62 1.55 13.39
C ILE A 17 -11.12 2.92 13.90
N THR A 18 -11.86 3.56 14.81
CA THR A 18 -11.50 4.81 15.46
C THR A 18 -11.17 4.55 16.94
N PRO A 19 -9.93 4.17 17.30
CA PRO A 19 -9.55 3.86 18.67
C PRO A 19 -9.60 5.07 19.62
N SER A 20 -9.51 6.27 19.10
CA SER A 20 -9.89 7.51 19.79
C SER A 20 -10.91 8.24 18.91
N LYS A 21 -11.91 8.88 19.48
CA LYS A 21 -13.01 9.55 18.73
C LYS A 21 -12.56 10.53 17.62
N GLU A 22 -11.27 10.71 17.44
CA GLU A 22 -10.64 11.69 16.55
C GLU A 22 -9.70 11.11 15.49
N THR A 23 -9.28 9.82 15.57
CA THR A 23 -8.25 9.33 14.67
C THR A 23 -8.50 7.90 14.23
N LEU A 24 -8.53 7.65 12.92
CA LEU A 24 -8.56 6.30 12.33
C LEU A 24 -7.27 5.53 12.64
N ILE A 25 -7.34 4.20 12.52
CA ILE A 25 -6.21 3.28 12.76
C ILE A 25 -5.00 3.72 11.91
N SER A 26 -3.91 4.10 12.58
CA SER A 26 -2.65 4.43 11.94
C SER A 26 -1.99 3.16 11.34
N GLY A 27 -1.35 3.29 10.18
CA GLY A 27 -0.63 2.20 9.53
C GLY A 27 -1.49 1.31 8.61
N TYR A 28 -2.75 1.68 8.40
CA TYR A 28 -3.66 0.99 7.48
C TYR A 28 -4.09 1.92 6.35
N ILE A 29 -4.26 1.35 5.17
CA ILE A 29 -5.00 1.97 4.08
C ILE A 29 -6.46 1.69 4.31
N LEU A 30 -7.25 2.73 4.18
CA LEU A 30 -8.69 2.67 4.34
C LEU A 30 -9.37 2.75 2.98
N ALA A 31 -10.32 1.83 2.73
CA ALA A 31 -11.36 1.95 1.72
C ALA A 31 -12.72 1.87 2.44
N MET A 32 -13.43 2.99 2.52
CA MET A 32 -14.74 3.07 3.17
C MET A 32 -15.79 3.48 2.15
N TYR A 33 -16.72 2.58 1.88
CA TYR A 33 -17.90 2.85 1.03
C TYR A 33 -19.08 3.30 1.88
N CYS A 34 -19.71 4.39 1.49
CA CYS A 34 -20.90 4.92 2.12
C CYS A 34 -22.14 4.38 1.42
N GLU A 35 -22.85 3.44 2.06
CA GLU A 35 -24.10 2.87 1.51
C GLU A 35 -25.29 3.80 1.72
N LYS A 36 -25.30 4.56 2.82
CA LYS A 36 -26.36 5.50 3.18
C LYS A 36 -25.83 6.54 4.16
N GLY A 37 -26.44 7.73 4.14
CA GLY A 37 -26.10 8.80 5.07
C GLY A 37 -24.93 9.66 4.59
N ILE A 38 -24.37 10.44 5.51
CA ILE A 38 -23.30 11.41 5.25
C ILE A 38 -22.24 11.28 6.34
N ILE A 39 -20.98 11.41 5.92
CA ILE A 39 -19.83 11.48 6.82
C ILE A 39 -18.97 12.70 6.48
N GLN A 40 -18.54 13.44 7.49
CA GLN A 40 -17.55 14.51 7.38
C GLN A 40 -16.28 14.13 8.10
N PHE A 41 -15.15 14.30 7.42
CA PHE A 41 -13.85 13.91 7.93
C PHE A 41 -12.75 14.86 7.45
N SER A 42 -11.57 14.81 8.07
CA SER A 42 -10.39 15.49 7.54
C SER A 42 -9.27 14.55 7.26
N ILE A 43 -8.44 14.94 6.32
CA ILE A 43 -7.15 14.32 6.06
C ILE A 43 -6.09 15.42 6.10
N ASN A 44 -5.14 15.35 7.07
CA ASN A 44 -4.13 16.38 7.28
C ASN A 44 -4.73 17.79 7.31
N ASP A 45 -5.77 17.98 8.15
CA ASP A 45 -6.50 19.24 8.36
C ASP A 45 -7.36 19.73 7.17
N GLN A 46 -7.32 19.08 6.04
CA GLN A 46 -8.22 19.35 4.92
C GLN A 46 -9.55 18.62 5.13
N GLN A 47 -10.67 19.35 5.09
CA GLN A 47 -12.00 18.80 5.31
C GLN A 47 -12.61 18.21 4.03
N PHE A 48 -13.29 17.08 4.19
CA PHE A 48 -14.01 16.37 3.14
C PHE A 48 -15.37 15.93 3.62
N GLN A 49 -16.26 15.70 2.68
CA GLN A 49 -17.57 15.11 2.92
C GLN A 49 -17.80 13.99 1.93
N ALA A 50 -18.39 12.89 2.38
CA ALA A 50 -18.84 11.80 1.54
C ALA A 50 -20.31 11.45 1.90
N GLY A 51 -21.05 10.99 0.89
CA GLY A 51 -22.45 10.60 1.00
C GLY A 51 -22.70 9.24 0.35
N GLU A 52 -23.98 8.95 0.14
CA GLU A 52 -24.42 7.69 -0.48
C GLU A 52 -23.77 7.49 -1.87
N GLY A 53 -23.20 6.32 -2.10
CA GLY A 53 -22.49 5.98 -3.34
C GLY A 53 -21.02 6.38 -3.37
N ASP A 54 -20.51 7.05 -2.34
CA ASP A 54 -19.13 7.50 -2.30
C ASP A 54 -18.21 6.47 -1.65
N LEU A 55 -17.03 6.29 -2.24
CA LEU A 55 -15.91 5.54 -1.69
C LEU A 55 -14.83 6.51 -1.20
N ILE A 56 -14.45 6.38 0.07
CA ILE A 56 -13.36 7.13 0.69
C ILE A 56 -12.13 6.27 0.66
N LEU A 57 -11.04 6.80 0.10
CA LEU A 57 -9.73 6.14 0.02
C LEU A 57 -8.68 6.96 0.78
N CYS A 58 -8.11 6.39 1.83
CA CYS A 58 -7.10 7.06 2.65
C CYS A 58 -5.80 6.27 2.70
N SER A 59 -4.69 6.98 2.49
CA SER A 59 -3.33 6.43 2.62
C SER A 59 -2.96 6.20 4.10
N PRO A 60 -2.15 5.18 4.44
CA PRO A 60 -1.85 4.78 5.83
C PRO A 60 -1.06 5.83 6.63
N ARG A 61 -0.49 6.82 5.96
CA ARG A 61 0.38 7.85 6.59
C ARG A 61 -0.32 9.16 6.81
N LYS A 62 -1.63 9.22 6.60
CA LYS A 62 -2.41 10.44 6.80
C LYS A 62 -3.18 10.35 8.10
N LEU A 63 -3.16 11.43 8.87
CA LEU A 63 -4.06 11.60 10.01
C LEU A 63 -5.46 11.84 9.47
N VAL A 64 -6.39 10.94 9.80
CA VAL A 64 -7.78 11.07 9.43
C VAL A 64 -8.59 11.35 10.70
N GLY A 65 -9.25 12.50 10.72
CA GLY A 65 -10.17 12.89 11.79
C GLY A 65 -11.61 12.74 11.35
N LEU A 66 -12.46 12.12 12.17
CA LEU A 66 -13.91 12.08 11.96
C LEU A 66 -14.58 13.20 12.76
N TYR A 67 -15.34 14.06 12.09
CA TYR A 67 -16.02 15.19 12.75
C TYR A 67 -17.51 14.96 12.93
N MET A 68 -18.18 14.46 11.90
CA MET A 68 -19.62 14.27 11.90
C MET A 68 -20.00 13.05 11.07
N ARG A 69 -21.05 12.38 11.52
CA ARG A 69 -21.76 11.35 10.76
C ARG A 69 -23.27 11.50 10.97
N SER A 70 -24.05 11.25 9.94
CA SER A 70 -25.49 11.20 10.07
C SER A 70 -25.95 9.98 10.88
N PRO A 71 -27.08 10.06 11.63
CA PRO A 71 -27.54 8.93 12.44
C PRO A 71 -27.91 7.68 11.65
N ASP A 72 -28.17 7.83 10.34
CA ASP A 72 -28.53 6.76 9.42
C ASP A 72 -27.34 6.26 8.58
N LEU A 73 -26.09 6.62 8.95
CA LEU A 73 -24.90 6.19 8.25
C LEU A 73 -24.78 4.66 8.22
N GLN A 74 -24.71 4.12 7.03
CA GLN A 74 -24.38 2.73 6.75
C GLN A 74 -23.12 2.69 5.88
N SER A 75 -22.14 1.90 6.25
CA SER A 75 -20.87 1.86 5.55
C SER A 75 -20.29 0.46 5.49
N LYS A 76 -19.40 0.23 4.51
CA LYS A 76 -18.57 -0.96 4.41
C LYS A 76 -17.10 -0.54 4.36
N ILE A 77 -16.30 -1.08 5.24
CA ILE A 77 -14.95 -0.62 5.50
C ILE A 77 -13.97 -1.77 5.35
N ILE A 78 -12.95 -1.56 4.55
CA ILE A 78 -11.82 -2.46 4.37
C ILE A 78 -10.55 -1.67 4.75
N CYS A 79 -9.80 -2.17 5.74
CA CYS A 79 -8.51 -1.61 6.11
C CYS A 79 -7.42 -2.66 5.82
N ALA A 80 -6.47 -2.31 4.98
CA ALA A 80 -5.31 -3.14 4.65
C ALA A 80 -4.06 -2.55 5.30
N SER A 81 -3.22 -3.39 5.96
CA SER A 81 -1.94 -2.94 6.49
C SER A 81 -1.03 -2.41 5.38
N GLU A 82 -0.07 -1.53 5.73
CA GLU A 82 0.95 -1.07 4.78
C GLU A 82 1.65 -2.24 4.07
N ARG A 83 1.89 -3.33 4.78
CA ARG A 83 2.53 -4.53 4.23
C ARG A 83 1.68 -5.20 3.15
N LEU A 84 0.38 -5.42 3.41
CA LEU A 84 -0.53 -6.01 2.43
C LEU A 84 -0.66 -5.10 1.20
N PHE A 85 -0.72 -3.80 1.42
CA PHE A 85 -0.78 -2.82 0.33
C PHE A 85 0.49 -2.79 -0.52
N ASP A 86 1.67 -2.84 0.09
CA ASP A 86 2.94 -2.91 -0.64
C ASP A 86 3.02 -4.18 -1.50
N ASP A 87 2.53 -5.31 -0.99
CA ASP A 87 2.42 -6.55 -1.75
C ASP A 87 1.45 -6.41 -2.93
N VAL A 88 0.32 -5.74 -2.71
CA VAL A 88 -0.68 -5.42 -3.75
C VAL A 88 -0.07 -4.49 -4.79
N LEU A 89 0.51 -3.36 -4.37
CA LEU A 89 1.16 -2.41 -5.27
C LEU A 89 2.22 -3.08 -6.13
N THR A 90 3.06 -3.93 -5.53
CA THR A 90 4.13 -4.62 -6.26
C THR A 90 3.57 -5.50 -7.38
N SER A 91 2.39 -6.12 -7.16
CA SER A 91 1.73 -6.94 -8.18
C SER A 91 1.11 -6.12 -9.32
N VAL A 92 0.74 -4.87 -9.05
CA VAL A 92 0.04 -3.97 -9.99
C VAL A 92 0.99 -3.03 -10.74
N LEU A 93 2.14 -2.70 -10.15
CA LEU A 93 3.13 -1.78 -10.73
C LEU A 93 3.59 -2.14 -12.15
N HIS A 94 3.52 -3.43 -12.50
CA HIS A 94 3.88 -3.91 -13.84
C HIS A 94 2.75 -3.78 -14.87
N LEU A 95 1.51 -3.60 -14.41
CA LEU A 95 0.33 -3.56 -15.25
C LEU A 95 0.04 -2.15 -15.79
N ASP A 96 0.44 -1.12 -15.05
CA ASP A 96 0.11 0.26 -15.39
C ASP A 96 1.30 1.20 -15.18
N SER A 97 1.80 1.76 -16.29
CA SER A 97 2.89 2.75 -16.24
C SER A 97 2.50 4.07 -15.56
N HIS A 98 1.19 4.36 -15.43
CA HIS A 98 0.63 5.59 -14.87
C HIS A 98 0.10 5.42 -13.43
N TRP A 99 0.30 4.25 -12.81
CA TRP A 99 -0.21 3.93 -11.47
C TRP A 99 0.12 5.01 -10.43
N TRP A 100 1.30 5.64 -10.54
CA TRP A 100 1.74 6.66 -9.60
C TRP A 100 0.91 7.94 -9.69
N GLN A 101 0.53 8.34 -10.91
CA GLN A 101 -0.34 9.49 -11.13
C GLN A 101 -1.74 9.22 -10.57
N LYS A 102 -2.26 8.02 -10.82
CA LYS A 102 -3.53 7.55 -10.27
C LYS A 102 -3.53 7.54 -8.76
N PHE A 103 -2.46 7.02 -8.17
CA PHE A 103 -2.28 7.02 -6.73
C PHE A 103 -2.20 8.44 -6.15
N ASN A 104 -1.45 9.34 -6.77
CA ASN A 104 -1.40 10.74 -6.36
C ASN A 104 -2.75 11.44 -6.51
N TYR A 105 -3.51 11.14 -7.56
CA TYR A 105 -4.85 11.67 -7.73
C TYR A 105 -5.77 11.23 -6.58
N ILE A 106 -5.78 9.95 -6.21
CA ILE A 106 -6.54 9.43 -5.06
C ILE A 106 -6.11 10.13 -3.76
N ILE A 107 -4.80 10.35 -3.58
CA ILE A 107 -4.30 11.03 -2.38
C ILE A 107 -4.83 12.46 -2.27
N GLN A 108 -5.00 13.15 -3.39
CA GLN A 108 -5.52 14.53 -3.43
C GLN A 108 -7.06 14.57 -3.44
N ASN A 109 -7.70 13.55 -4.01
CA ASN A 109 -9.14 13.42 -4.14
C ASN A 109 -9.62 12.13 -3.45
N PRO A 110 -9.67 12.10 -2.11
CA PRO A 110 -9.91 10.87 -1.35
C PRO A 110 -11.37 10.38 -1.42
N VAL A 111 -12.27 11.15 -1.99
CA VAL A 111 -13.68 10.80 -2.17
C VAL A 111 -13.97 10.59 -3.65
N VAL A 112 -14.45 9.40 -3.98
CA VAL A 112 -14.74 8.96 -5.34
C VAL A 112 -16.18 8.46 -5.39
N HIS A 113 -17.03 9.04 -6.26
CA HIS A 113 -18.39 8.54 -6.46
C HIS A 113 -18.36 7.29 -7.34
N LEU A 114 -18.89 6.17 -6.83
CA LEU A 114 -18.96 4.91 -7.55
C LEU A 114 -20.20 4.83 -8.44
N SER A 115 -20.03 4.38 -9.68
CA SER A 115 -21.17 3.98 -10.52
C SER A 115 -21.91 2.78 -9.90
N GLU A 116 -23.12 2.51 -10.39
CA GLU A 116 -23.90 1.34 -9.92
C GLU A 116 -23.12 0.02 -10.12
N TYR A 117 -22.40 -0.13 -11.20
CA TYR A 117 -21.57 -1.31 -11.47
C TYR A 117 -20.41 -1.43 -10.46
N GLN A 118 -19.68 -0.35 -10.23
CA GLN A 118 -18.56 -0.29 -9.30
C GLN A 118 -18.99 -0.58 -7.86
N ASN A 119 -20.15 -0.05 -7.47
CA ASN A 119 -20.75 -0.32 -6.18
C ASN A 119 -21.04 -1.82 -6.03
N LYS A 120 -21.72 -2.45 -6.99
CA LYS A 120 -21.98 -3.91 -6.98
C LYS A 120 -20.69 -4.70 -6.87
N LEU A 121 -19.65 -4.28 -7.57
CA LEU A 121 -18.35 -4.93 -7.56
C LEU A 121 -17.67 -4.80 -6.19
N PHE A 122 -17.60 -3.59 -5.62
CA PHE A 122 -17.05 -3.36 -4.28
C PHE A 122 -17.77 -4.21 -3.23
N GLN A 123 -19.10 -4.24 -3.26
CA GLN A 123 -19.90 -5.05 -2.34
C GLN A 123 -19.63 -6.55 -2.50
N ALA A 124 -19.46 -7.04 -3.73
CA ALA A 124 -19.12 -8.43 -3.98
C ALA A 124 -17.76 -8.80 -3.36
N TYR A 125 -16.74 -7.97 -3.51
CA TYR A 125 -15.43 -8.16 -2.88
C TYR A 125 -15.52 -8.10 -1.35
N PHE A 126 -16.23 -7.14 -0.81
CA PHE A 126 -16.44 -7.02 0.64
C PHE A 126 -17.09 -8.29 1.21
N ASN A 127 -18.17 -8.77 0.59
CA ASN A 127 -18.87 -9.98 1.01
C ASN A 127 -18.00 -11.22 0.87
N LEU A 128 -17.26 -11.35 -0.23
CA LEU A 128 -16.35 -12.48 -0.47
C LEU A 128 -15.23 -12.52 0.60
N MET A 129 -14.59 -11.42 0.87
CA MET A 129 -13.58 -11.34 1.93
C MET A 129 -14.17 -11.65 3.31
N THR A 130 -15.39 -11.16 3.58
CA THR A 130 -16.11 -11.44 4.83
C THR A 130 -16.33 -12.94 5.03
N ILE A 131 -16.78 -13.66 3.98
CA ILE A 131 -17.00 -15.11 3.99
C ILE A 131 -15.68 -15.84 4.31
N TYR A 132 -14.60 -15.50 3.61
CA TYR A 132 -13.30 -16.15 3.86
C TYR A 132 -12.72 -15.81 5.22
N MET A 133 -13.02 -14.64 5.79
CA MET A 133 -12.59 -14.32 7.16
C MET A 133 -13.30 -15.16 8.23
N GLU A 134 -14.45 -15.70 7.94
CA GLU A 134 -15.22 -16.59 8.83
C GLU A 134 -14.84 -18.08 8.69
N ASP A 135 -14.29 -18.47 7.55
CA ASP A 135 -13.95 -19.87 7.26
C ASP A 135 -12.62 -20.27 7.91
N ASN A 136 -12.69 -20.72 9.16
CA ASN A 136 -11.52 -21.17 9.90
C ASN A 136 -10.94 -22.52 9.44
N ASN A 137 -11.67 -23.28 8.62
CA ASN A 137 -11.28 -24.61 8.17
C ASN A 137 -10.51 -24.62 6.84
N ASN A 138 -10.44 -23.49 6.14
CA ASN A 138 -9.81 -23.41 4.85
C ASN A 138 -8.29 -23.18 4.99
N LEU A 139 -7.51 -24.19 4.64
CA LEU A 139 -6.04 -24.15 4.70
C LEU A 139 -5.43 -23.04 3.82
N TYR A 140 -6.13 -22.61 2.78
CA TYR A 140 -5.68 -21.60 1.83
C TYR A 140 -6.30 -20.22 2.09
N ARG A 141 -7.06 -20.06 3.17
CA ARG A 141 -7.80 -18.85 3.52
C ARG A 141 -6.95 -17.58 3.40
N GLN A 142 -5.76 -17.57 3.99
CA GLN A 142 -4.86 -16.42 3.94
C GLN A 142 -4.46 -16.05 2.52
N ARG A 143 -4.18 -17.06 1.70
CA ARG A 143 -3.81 -16.85 0.30
C ARG A 143 -4.98 -16.30 -0.52
N ILE A 144 -6.18 -16.83 -0.29
CA ILE A 144 -7.39 -16.39 -0.97
C ILE A 144 -7.72 -14.95 -0.62
N ILE A 145 -7.71 -14.58 0.68
CA ILE A 145 -7.94 -13.21 1.14
C ILE A 145 -6.94 -12.24 0.48
N LYS A 146 -5.66 -12.61 0.44
CA LYS A 146 -4.64 -11.80 -0.21
C LYS A 146 -4.89 -11.61 -1.71
N LEU A 147 -5.22 -12.68 -2.45
CA LEU A 147 -5.52 -12.61 -3.88
C LEU A 147 -6.79 -11.79 -4.15
N THR A 148 -7.81 -11.92 -3.30
CA THR A 148 -9.05 -11.14 -3.40
C THR A 148 -8.76 -9.65 -3.16
N ALA A 149 -7.95 -9.31 -2.16
CA ALA A 149 -7.54 -7.92 -1.91
C ALA A 149 -6.69 -7.35 -3.07
N GLN A 150 -5.82 -8.17 -3.68
CA GLN A 150 -5.05 -7.78 -4.86
C GLN A 150 -5.97 -7.51 -6.06
N SER A 151 -6.96 -8.38 -6.30
CA SER A 151 -7.93 -8.20 -7.37
C SER A 151 -8.75 -6.92 -7.18
N LEU A 152 -9.27 -6.67 -5.97
CA LEU A 152 -9.97 -5.42 -5.65
C LEU A 152 -9.10 -4.19 -5.92
N ALA A 153 -7.83 -4.22 -5.55
CA ALA A 153 -6.93 -3.08 -5.78
C ALA A 153 -6.69 -2.81 -7.27
N VAL A 154 -6.61 -3.85 -8.11
CA VAL A 154 -6.51 -3.71 -9.57
C VAL A 154 -7.76 -3.06 -10.14
N GLU A 155 -8.94 -3.50 -9.70
CA GLU A 155 -10.22 -2.90 -10.11
C GLU A 155 -10.31 -1.42 -9.70
N LEU A 156 -9.99 -1.10 -8.44
CA LEU A 156 -10.00 0.28 -7.96
C LEU A 156 -9.03 1.17 -8.75
N LEU A 157 -7.86 0.65 -9.14
CA LEU A 157 -6.93 1.39 -10.01
C LEU A 157 -7.46 1.58 -11.42
N HIS A 158 -8.17 0.59 -11.98
CA HIS A 158 -8.83 0.72 -13.27
C HIS A 158 -9.89 1.83 -13.23
N GLU A 159 -10.75 1.79 -12.22
CA GLU A 159 -11.85 2.74 -12.06
C GLU A 159 -11.38 4.19 -11.86
N VAL A 160 -10.38 4.38 -11.00
CA VAL A 160 -9.77 5.71 -10.81
C VAL A 160 -9.15 6.23 -12.10
N SER A 161 -8.73 5.35 -13.02
CA SER A 161 -8.21 5.75 -14.32
C SER A 161 -9.22 6.49 -15.17
N GLY A 162 -10.49 6.09 -15.11
CA GLY A 162 -11.58 6.75 -15.84
C GLY A 162 -12.01 8.10 -15.25
N LEU A 163 -11.61 8.38 -13.99
CA LEU A 163 -11.94 9.63 -13.29
C LEU A 163 -10.88 10.71 -13.48
N ILE A 164 -9.69 10.35 -13.94
CA ILE A 164 -8.62 11.32 -14.19
C ILE A 164 -8.93 12.00 -15.52
N PRO A 165 -9.16 13.31 -15.56
CA PRO A 165 -9.40 14.04 -16.79
C PRO A 165 -8.29 13.79 -17.80
N GLU A 166 -8.66 13.54 -19.08
CA GLU A 166 -7.69 13.25 -20.15
C GLU A 166 -6.64 14.36 -20.35
N ASP A 167 -7.01 15.59 -20.05
CA ASP A 167 -6.12 16.75 -20.06
C ASP A 167 -5.11 16.71 -18.90
N MET A 168 -5.45 16.15 -17.73
CA MET A 168 -4.48 15.89 -16.66
C MET A 168 -3.58 14.68 -16.96
N VAL A 169 -4.12 13.65 -17.61
CA VAL A 169 -3.31 12.53 -18.10
C VAL A 169 -2.41 13.00 -19.25
N SER A 170 -2.90 13.85 -20.15
CA SER A 170 -2.17 14.33 -21.33
C SER A 170 -1.27 15.54 -21.04
N ALA A 171 -1.69 16.51 -20.24
CA ALA A 171 -0.93 17.73 -20.00
C ALA A 171 0.17 17.56 -18.93
N GLU A 172 -0.10 16.88 -17.82
CA GLU A 172 0.96 16.52 -16.86
C GLU A 172 1.79 15.30 -17.29
N THR A 173 1.21 14.36 -18.07
CA THR A 173 1.89 13.17 -18.56
C THR A 173 2.90 13.50 -19.64
N THR A 174 2.57 14.37 -20.61
CA THR A 174 3.53 14.76 -21.66
C THR A 174 4.62 15.71 -21.17
N VAL A 175 4.32 16.60 -20.23
CA VAL A 175 5.32 17.55 -19.72
C VAL A 175 6.04 17.01 -18.49
N ALA A 176 5.39 16.28 -17.58
CA ALA A 176 6.02 15.78 -16.36
C ALA A 176 6.63 14.38 -16.50
N GLU A 177 6.13 13.48 -17.38
CA GLU A 177 6.80 12.22 -17.72
C GLU A 177 7.93 12.46 -18.73
N ASN A 178 7.75 13.34 -19.69
CA ASN A 178 8.84 13.80 -20.56
C ASN A 178 9.77 14.78 -19.84
N SER A 179 9.41 15.29 -18.66
CA SER A 179 10.37 16.00 -17.86
C SER A 179 11.50 15.04 -17.49
N ARG A 180 12.74 15.50 -17.61
CA ARG A 180 13.93 14.73 -17.20
C ARG A 180 13.80 14.14 -15.77
N LYS A 181 13.04 14.80 -14.89
CA LYS A 181 12.77 14.35 -13.51
C LYS A 181 11.79 13.17 -13.47
N GLY A 182 10.71 13.19 -14.28
CA GLY A 182 9.74 12.11 -14.34
C GLY A 182 10.34 10.82 -14.91
N GLN A 183 11.08 10.92 -16.01
CA GLN A 183 11.80 9.80 -16.59
C GLN A 183 12.85 9.22 -15.64
N LEU A 184 13.58 10.08 -14.95
CA LEU A 184 14.58 9.65 -13.95
C LEU A 184 13.92 8.90 -12.79
N PHE A 185 12.80 9.40 -12.28
CA PHE A 185 12.07 8.73 -11.19
C PHE A 185 11.54 7.36 -11.64
N LYS A 186 10.93 7.27 -12.83
CA LYS A 186 10.47 6.03 -13.43
C LYS A 186 11.60 5.01 -13.57
N GLN A 187 12.74 5.42 -14.14
CA GLN A 187 13.93 4.57 -14.27
C GLN A 187 14.43 4.08 -12.89
N PHE A 188 14.47 4.96 -11.89
CA PHE A 188 14.86 4.60 -10.52
C PHE A 188 13.93 3.56 -9.91
N VAL A 189 12.61 3.75 -9.99
CA VAL A 189 11.62 2.78 -9.47
C VAL A 189 11.72 1.45 -10.20
N THR A 190 11.90 1.46 -11.53
CA THR A 190 12.11 0.24 -12.32
C THR A 190 13.35 -0.52 -11.88
N LEU A 191 14.48 0.16 -11.65
CA LEU A 191 15.69 -0.45 -11.12
C LEU A 191 15.49 -1.01 -9.70
N LEU A 192 14.77 -0.26 -8.86
CA LEU A 192 14.49 -0.64 -7.48
C LEU A 192 13.62 -1.89 -7.36
N SER A 193 12.67 -2.06 -8.29
CA SER A 193 11.72 -3.18 -8.32
C SER A 193 12.26 -4.45 -8.95
N ARG A 194 13.49 -4.44 -9.49
CA ARG A 194 14.07 -5.66 -10.08
C ARG A 194 14.30 -6.72 -9.01
N PRO A 195 13.93 -8.00 -9.28
CA PRO A 195 14.11 -9.09 -8.32
C PRO A 195 15.58 -9.34 -7.94
N ASP A 196 16.48 -9.03 -8.86
CA ASP A 196 17.94 -9.17 -8.72
C ASP A 196 18.61 -7.91 -8.11
N ASN A 197 17.83 -6.88 -7.82
CA ASN A 197 18.37 -5.65 -7.26
C ASN A 197 18.79 -5.84 -5.80
N THR A 198 20.09 -5.78 -5.58
CA THR A 198 20.73 -5.89 -4.26
C THR A 198 21.39 -4.60 -3.80
N ASN A 199 21.28 -3.54 -4.60
CA ASN A 199 21.84 -2.24 -4.27
C ASN A 199 21.08 -1.57 -3.12
N ARG A 200 21.82 -1.13 -2.10
CA ARG A 200 21.29 -0.42 -0.92
C ARG A 200 21.81 1.01 -0.80
N SER A 201 22.51 1.49 -1.80
CA SER A 201 23.16 2.80 -1.78
C SER A 201 22.54 3.73 -2.81
N VAL A 202 22.12 4.92 -2.37
CA VAL A 202 21.67 5.98 -3.29
C VAL A 202 22.75 6.29 -4.33
N ARG A 203 24.02 6.19 -3.96
CA ARG A 203 25.14 6.42 -4.86
C ARG A 203 25.16 5.41 -6.00
N ALA A 204 24.97 4.12 -5.73
CA ALA A 204 24.96 3.08 -6.75
C ALA A 204 23.84 3.26 -7.78
N PHE A 205 22.63 3.61 -7.31
CA PHE A 205 21.52 3.95 -8.22
C PHE A 205 21.79 5.24 -9.02
N ALA A 206 22.35 6.25 -8.36
CA ALA A 206 22.67 7.51 -9.02
C ALA A 206 23.72 7.35 -10.11
N GLU A 207 24.76 6.52 -9.88
CA GLU A 207 25.77 6.14 -10.88
C GLU A 207 25.14 5.43 -12.07
N GLN A 208 24.27 4.42 -11.84
CA GLN A 208 23.55 3.72 -12.92
C GLN A 208 22.66 4.67 -13.73
N LEU A 209 22.06 5.65 -13.08
CA LEU A 209 21.17 6.63 -13.70
C LEU A 209 21.91 7.86 -14.24
N ARG A 210 23.25 7.90 -14.11
CA ARG A 210 24.14 9.01 -14.55
C ARG A 210 23.71 10.37 -13.98
N VAL A 211 23.39 10.40 -12.68
CA VAL A 211 23.03 11.61 -11.95
C VAL A 211 23.75 11.68 -10.61
N SER A 212 23.73 12.83 -9.94
CA SER A 212 24.26 12.92 -8.58
C SER A 212 23.28 12.33 -7.55
N PRO A 213 23.78 11.73 -6.43
CA PRO A 213 22.94 11.22 -5.35
C PRO A 213 21.98 12.28 -4.77
N LYS A 214 22.45 13.53 -4.66
CA LYS A 214 21.66 14.66 -4.19
C LYS A 214 20.49 14.95 -5.14
N TYR A 215 20.75 14.94 -6.45
CA TYR A 215 19.71 15.18 -7.46
C TYR A 215 18.69 14.04 -7.49
N LEU A 216 19.14 12.78 -7.44
CA LEU A 216 18.23 11.62 -7.35
C LEU A 216 17.32 11.72 -6.12
N SER A 217 17.88 12.02 -4.93
CA SER A 217 17.09 12.18 -3.70
C SER A 217 16.10 13.33 -3.79
N ALA A 218 16.49 14.46 -4.41
CA ALA A 218 15.59 15.59 -4.62
C ALA A 218 14.44 15.25 -5.58
N VAL A 219 14.72 14.50 -6.65
CA VAL A 219 13.69 14.01 -7.59
C VAL A 219 12.74 13.05 -6.90
N CYS A 220 13.24 12.08 -6.15
CA CYS A 220 12.40 11.16 -5.36
C CYS A 220 11.51 11.94 -4.39
N LYS A 221 12.08 12.88 -3.62
CA LYS A 221 11.32 13.72 -2.68
C LYS A 221 10.23 14.53 -3.36
N ALA A 222 10.51 15.14 -4.51
CA ALA A 222 9.54 15.92 -5.28
C ALA A 222 8.42 15.04 -5.88
N LYS A 223 8.73 13.79 -6.30
CA LYS A 223 7.77 12.90 -6.96
C LYS A 223 7.00 11.99 -6.01
N SER A 224 7.62 11.55 -4.91
CA SER A 224 7.03 10.57 -3.97
C SER A 224 6.85 11.08 -2.54
N GLY A 225 7.26 12.32 -2.26
CA GLY A 225 7.31 12.83 -0.89
C GLY A 225 8.40 12.19 -0.02
N ARG A 226 9.16 11.20 -0.55
CA ARG A 226 10.14 10.38 0.17
C ARG A 226 11.53 10.52 -0.44
N THR A 227 12.56 10.35 0.36
CA THR A 227 13.93 10.35 -0.16
C THR A 227 14.24 9.07 -0.93
N ALA A 228 15.24 9.09 -1.81
CA ALA A 228 15.72 7.89 -2.48
C ALA A 228 16.15 6.80 -1.47
N MET A 229 16.74 7.21 -0.33
CA MET A 229 17.16 6.28 0.72
C MET A 229 15.98 5.59 1.40
N ASP A 230 14.86 6.31 1.63
CA ASP A 230 13.64 5.73 2.21
C ASP A 230 13.09 4.64 1.29
N LEU A 231 13.00 4.92 -0.01
CA LEU A 231 12.51 3.97 -1.02
C LEU A 231 13.42 2.74 -1.15
N ILE A 232 14.73 2.92 -1.12
CA ILE A 232 15.72 1.82 -1.15
C ILE A 232 15.59 0.96 0.13
N THR A 233 15.49 1.59 1.28
CA THR A 233 15.35 0.89 2.56
C THR A 233 14.09 0.02 2.56
N GLU A 234 12.97 0.56 2.11
CA GLU A 234 11.71 -0.16 2.02
C GLU A 234 11.81 -1.38 1.08
N ALA A 235 12.35 -1.21 -0.12
CA ALA A 235 12.57 -2.31 -1.05
C ALA A 235 13.49 -3.39 -0.46
N THR A 236 14.55 -2.99 0.25
CA THR A 236 15.46 -3.92 0.93
C THR A 236 14.74 -4.70 2.04
N VAL A 237 13.96 -4.02 2.87
CA VAL A 237 13.19 -4.64 3.96
C VAL A 237 12.16 -5.62 3.41
N ARG A 238 11.49 -5.27 2.31
CA ARG A 238 10.56 -6.16 1.61
C ARG A 238 11.25 -7.45 1.14
N ASN A 239 12.39 -7.32 0.50
CA ASN A 239 13.18 -8.49 0.06
C ASN A 239 13.61 -9.36 1.25
N ILE A 240 14.07 -8.77 2.35
CA ILE A 240 14.41 -9.50 3.58
C ILE A 240 13.17 -10.27 4.10
N SER A 241 12.04 -9.59 4.23
CA SER A 241 10.80 -10.22 4.70
C SER A 241 10.36 -11.36 3.80
N TYR A 242 10.43 -11.18 2.48
CA TYR A 242 10.10 -12.21 1.50
C TYR A 242 10.98 -13.45 1.68
N TYR A 243 12.31 -13.30 1.68
CA TYR A 243 13.20 -14.45 1.81
C TYR A 243 13.10 -15.15 3.17
N LEU A 244 12.87 -14.40 4.24
CA LEU A 244 12.68 -14.98 5.57
C LEU A 244 11.38 -15.75 5.70
N SER A 245 10.29 -15.31 5.06
CA SER A 245 8.95 -15.90 5.22
C SER A 245 8.55 -16.88 4.12
N GLN A 246 9.17 -16.78 2.93
CA GLN A 246 8.74 -17.54 1.75
C GLN A 246 9.79 -18.54 1.24
N THR A 247 10.95 -18.64 1.87
CA THR A 247 12.02 -19.55 1.44
C THR A 247 12.67 -20.28 2.61
N GLU A 248 13.22 -21.47 2.32
CA GLU A 248 14.00 -22.28 3.27
C GLU A 248 15.48 -21.84 3.37
N LEU A 249 15.87 -20.78 2.69
CA LEU A 249 17.25 -20.29 2.72
C LEU A 249 17.67 -19.95 4.15
N SER A 250 18.87 -20.36 4.54
CA SER A 250 19.43 -19.96 5.82
C SER A 250 19.66 -18.46 5.92
N VAL A 251 19.74 -17.93 7.12
CA VAL A 251 20.04 -16.50 7.37
C VAL A 251 21.33 -16.07 6.66
N LYS A 252 22.31 -16.96 6.62
CA LYS A 252 23.60 -16.72 5.93
C LYS A 252 23.42 -16.63 4.41
N GLU A 253 22.65 -17.55 3.82
CA GLU A 253 22.37 -17.55 2.39
C GLU A 253 21.55 -16.31 1.97
N ILE A 254 20.57 -15.90 2.79
CA ILE A 254 19.80 -14.67 2.55
C ILE A 254 20.71 -13.44 2.60
N ALA A 255 21.57 -13.34 3.63
CA ALA A 255 22.51 -12.24 3.76
C ALA A 255 23.43 -12.15 2.54
N PHE A 256 23.95 -13.30 2.08
CA PHE A 256 24.80 -13.39 0.88
C PHE A 256 24.01 -13.03 -0.39
N LYS A 257 22.81 -13.60 -0.57
CA LYS A 257 21.94 -13.35 -1.72
C LYS A 257 21.54 -11.89 -1.86
N LEU A 258 21.32 -11.21 -0.72
CA LEU A 258 21.00 -9.79 -0.68
C LEU A 258 22.27 -8.91 -0.60
N HIS A 259 23.46 -9.47 -0.80
CA HIS A 259 24.76 -8.80 -0.84
C HIS A 259 25.04 -7.96 0.41
N PHE A 260 24.65 -8.45 1.59
CA PHE A 260 25.07 -7.84 2.85
C PHE A 260 26.56 -8.10 3.10
N PRO A 261 27.31 -7.14 3.69
CA PRO A 261 28.74 -7.30 3.93
C PRO A 261 29.07 -8.54 4.75
N ASP A 262 28.23 -8.82 5.75
CA ASP A 262 28.31 -9.98 6.62
C ASP A 262 26.96 -10.28 7.28
N VAL A 263 26.85 -11.45 7.91
CA VAL A 263 25.62 -11.91 8.59
C VAL A 263 25.28 -11.04 9.81
N SER A 264 26.27 -10.52 10.50
CA SER A 264 26.07 -9.70 11.68
C SER A 264 25.42 -8.37 11.32
N PHE A 265 25.87 -7.75 10.23
CA PHE A 265 25.27 -6.54 9.69
C PHE A 265 23.83 -6.82 9.22
N PHE A 266 23.60 -7.92 8.52
CA PHE A 266 22.26 -8.34 8.09
C PHE A 266 21.32 -8.49 9.29
N CYS A 267 21.74 -9.19 10.35
CA CYS A 267 20.93 -9.37 11.57
C CYS A 267 20.59 -8.05 12.25
N LYS A 268 21.56 -7.14 12.36
CA LYS A 268 21.35 -5.80 12.94
C LYS A 268 20.40 -4.97 12.08
N TYR A 269 20.56 -5.00 10.77
CA TYR A 269 19.70 -4.31 9.82
C TYR A 269 18.26 -4.83 9.90
N THR A 270 18.07 -6.14 9.87
CA THR A 270 16.77 -6.80 9.99
C THR A 270 16.08 -6.41 11.30
N LYS A 271 16.79 -6.52 12.43
CA LYS A 271 16.24 -6.15 13.75
C LYS A 271 15.85 -4.67 13.81
N LYS A 272 16.67 -3.79 13.23
CA LYS A 272 16.40 -2.35 13.20
C LYS A 272 15.12 -2.01 12.42
N HIS A 273 14.88 -2.68 11.29
CA HIS A 273 13.81 -2.30 10.37
C HIS A 273 12.54 -3.18 10.47
N LEU A 274 12.66 -4.43 10.93
CA LEU A 274 11.53 -5.34 11.16
C LEU A 274 11.19 -5.50 12.65
N GLY A 275 11.95 -4.86 13.56
CA GLY A 275 11.74 -4.94 15.01
C GLY A 275 12.22 -6.25 15.64
N LYS A 276 12.59 -7.27 14.85
CA LYS A 276 12.90 -8.64 15.29
C LYS A 276 14.15 -9.18 14.61
N ALA A 277 14.83 -10.12 15.27
CA ALA A 277 15.94 -10.84 14.67
C ALA A 277 15.43 -11.77 13.54
N PRO A 278 16.28 -12.09 12.52
CA PRO A 278 15.86 -12.87 11.36
C PRO A 278 15.18 -14.21 11.70
N LEU A 279 15.73 -14.98 12.64
CA LEU A 279 15.16 -16.26 13.04
C LEU A 279 13.85 -16.11 13.81
N GLU A 280 13.73 -15.09 14.65
CA GLU A 280 12.51 -14.73 15.36
C GLU A 280 11.41 -14.32 14.39
N PHE A 281 11.73 -13.49 13.41
CA PHE A 281 10.80 -13.08 12.34
C PHE A 281 10.33 -14.30 11.53
N ARG A 282 11.24 -15.20 11.17
CA ARG A 282 10.92 -16.45 10.46
C ARG A 282 9.98 -17.34 11.26
N SER A 283 10.31 -17.63 12.53
CA SER A 283 9.49 -18.53 13.37
C SER A 283 8.06 -18.04 13.51
N GLU A 284 7.86 -16.74 13.69
CA GLU A 284 6.51 -16.16 13.74
C GLU A 284 5.78 -16.21 12.39
N SER A 285 6.51 -16.06 11.29
CA SER A 285 5.93 -16.21 9.96
C SER A 285 5.45 -17.63 9.71
N TYR A 286 6.20 -18.65 10.19
CA TYR A 286 5.80 -20.06 10.10
C TYR A 286 4.64 -20.41 11.02
N VAL A 287 4.61 -19.90 12.25
CA VAL A 287 3.49 -20.12 13.18
C VAL A 287 2.19 -19.51 12.63
N ARG A 288 2.28 -18.33 12.03
CA ARG A 288 1.13 -17.67 11.38
C ARG A 288 0.64 -18.37 10.12
N THR A 289 1.46 -19.22 9.49
CA THR A 289 1.08 -19.99 8.30
C THR A 289 0.40 -21.31 8.66
N GLN A 290 0.56 -21.79 9.93
CA GLN A 290 -0.02 -23.04 10.43
C GLN A 290 -1.22 -22.81 11.38
N SER A 291 -1.51 -21.56 11.74
CA SER A 291 -2.66 -21.14 12.55
C SER A 291 -3.74 -20.52 11.66
#